data_db01c7cc4980cbe2bb792e6b7ea77e1e
#
_entry.id   db01c7cc4980cbe2bb792e6b7ea77e1e
#
_cell.length_a   1.000
_cell.length_b   1.000
_cell.length_c   1.000
_cell.angle_alpha   90.00
_cell.angle_beta   90.00
_cell.angle_gamma   90.00
#
_symmetry.space_group_name_H-M   'P 1'
#
loop_
_entity.id
_entity.type
_entity.pdbx_description
1 polymer ?
#
loop_
_entity_poly.entity_id
_entity_poly.type
_entity_poly.pdbx_seq_one_letter_code
_entity_poly.pdbx_strand_id
1 'polypeptide(L)'
;MEMNGADIGMDIKYAAVKNDFKDFLSLIPAIYSSSFKDLQSKGKLGFDGFVKGIYNEKQLPAFAFNLMVENGWFKYPALPAPVENVGIDFHVTNVDGNLDNTKINMSKLHFELQGDPFDAKLLAENLMKDPFVDAELKGKLNLDNIVKIAPMPQGTKLSGMLVSDFAAKGKMSDIENKNYQNFNASGNISVSTIQYQSKELPQGMNLKSATMSFNPQLVTLSNFDAKIGNSDMQMNGSLANFFPYFFGKGTLIGNLNFKSNFMDANQFLSKDTLTTASTEAADTNGMAVIELPSNIDFTLNSNIQKLLYTNMDITNFVGTVKVANSKLLFNKVALNLLGSSMSLDGTYETSNPKKPTVDMIFGIKNLDIQKAFVTFNTIKKIAPIAEKMKGLFSTNIFKFTTNLDSKMMPVYESLYAAGDLQINDATVTNIEAFNKVADAFKREEWKKVDFKNVLVKYEVKGGRVYTKPFNVKVGGQNLALSGSTGLDQTINYTGTVALPRKDLGAANSAVNGVLAQLNQKGGTNIKMNEIINIGLVMGGTFTKPTVSTNLADIAKNEASSLKNQLTDEVNRKKKELEDQAKAEIEKQKKELEAKGRAEADRIKKEAEAKAKAEADKAKNKLEEEAKKKLKGMFGN
;
A
#
# COMPACT_ATOMS: atom_id res chain seq x y z
N MET A 1 -13.50 -51.43 15.46
CA MET A 1 -12.72 -50.86 14.35
C MET A 1 -12.33 -51.97 13.41
N GLU A 2 -12.62 -51.82 12.14
CA GLU A 2 -12.23 -52.75 11.09
C GLU A 2 -11.38 -51.99 10.07
N MET A 3 -10.25 -52.56 9.67
CA MET A 3 -9.35 -51.94 8.68
C MET A 3 -9.42 -52.74 7.38
N ASN A 4 -9.74 -52.08 6.27
CA ASN A 4 -9.75 -52.68 4.95
C ASN A 4 -8.99 -51.75 3.98
N GLY A 5 -7.69 -51.99 3.86
CA GLY A 5 -6.80 -51.09 3.12
C GLY A 5 -6.67 -49.71 3.79
N ALA A 6 -7.00 -48.66 3.02
CA ALA A 6 -7.02 -47.26 3.54
C ALA A 6 -8.31 -46.92 4.28
N ASP A 7 -9.32 -47.79 4.24
CA ASP A 7 -10.63 -47.55 4.87
C ASP A 7 -10.64 -48.08 6.31
N ILE A 8 -11.07 -47.24 7.24
CA ILE A 8 -11.23 -47.60 8.64
C ILE A 8 -12.73 -47.56 8.97
N GLY A 9 -13.32 -48.74 9.13
CA GLY A 9 -14.70 -48.91 9.63
C GLY A 9 -14.77 -48.61 11.13
N MET A 10 -15.65 -47.73 11.53
CA MET A 10 -15.83 -47.31 12.91
C MET A 10 -17.28 -47.51 13.34
N ASP A 11 -17.50 -48.09 14.51
CA ASP A 11 -18.75 -48.07 15.26
C ASP A 11 -18.40 -47.98 16.74
N ILE A 12 -18.28 -46.77 17.22
CA ILE A 12 -17.77 -46.47 18.55
C ILE A 12 -18.85 -45.65 19.25
N LYS A 13 -19.25 -46.09 20.45
CA LYS A 13 -20.10 -45.29 21.37
C LYS A 13 -19.32 -45.12 22.66
N TYR A 14 -19.41 -43.92 23.22
CA TYR A 14 -18.79 -43.62 24.49
C TYR A 14 -19.70 -42.76 25.34
N ALA A 15 -19.64 -42.97 26.65
CA ALA A 15 -20.42 -42.17 27.62
C ALA A 15 -19.73 -42.15 28.98
N ALA A 16 -19.77 -40.99 29.62
CA ALA A 16 -19.44 -40.82 31.02
C ALA A 16 -20.62 -40.05 31.67
N VAL A 17 -21.41 -40.73 32.44
CA VAL A 17 -22.66 -40.17 32.97
C VAL A 17 -22.35 -39.44 34.27
N LYS A 18 -22.60 -38.10 34.31
CA LYS A 18 -22.59 -37.19 35.46
C LYS A 18 -21.72 -37.62 36.66
N ASN A 19 -20.46 -37.88 36.41
CA ASN A 19 -19.48 -38.20 37.42
C ASN A 19 -18.92 -36.93 38.08
N ASP A 20 -18.35 -37.05 39.26
CA ASP A 20 -17.61 -35.96 39.85
C ASP A 20 -16.37 -35.69 39.00
N PHE A 21 -16.04 -34.44 38.80
CA PHE A 21 -14.85 -34.04 38.02
C PHE A 21 -13.59 -34.74 38.47
N LYS A 22 -13.44 -34.95 39.77
CA LYS A 22 -12.31 -35.64 40.38
C LYS A 22 -12.13 -37.08 39.83
N ASP A 23 -13.23 -37.78 39.64
CA ASP A 23 -13.24 -39.18 39.15
C ASP A 23 -12.80 -39.20 37.67
N PHE A 24 -13.29 -38.23 36.89
CA PHE A 24 -12.90 -38.08 35.49
C PHE A 24 -11.43 -37.74 35.30
N LEU A 25 -10.88 -36.80 36.08
CA LEU A 25 -9.45 -36.45 36.03
C LEU A 25 -8.55 -37.66 36.31
N SER A 26 -9.04 -38.61 37.11
CA SER A 26 -8.28 -39.85 37.39
C SER A 26 -8.18 -40.81 36.18
N LEU A 27 -9.07 -40.65 35.18
CA LEU A 27 -9.08 -41.45 33.94
C LEU A 27 -8.17 -40.88 32.85
N ILE A 28 -7.67 -39.66 33.00
CA ILE A 28 -6.80 -39.02 32.02
C ILE A 28 -5.43 -39.69 32.06
N PRO A 29 -4.94 -40.22 30.89
CA PRO A 29 -3.60 -40.81 30.83
C PRO A 29 -2.51 -39.90 31.36
N ALA A 30 -1.50 -40.45 32.03
CA ALA A 30 -0.43 -39.69 32.69
C ALA A 30 0.29 -38.69 31.77
N ILE A 31 0.35 -38.98 30.46
CA ILE A 31 0.95 -38.09 29.44
C ILE A 31 0.20 -36.75 29.29
N TYR A 32 -1.11 -36.72 29.58
CA TYR A 32 -1.95 -35.50 29.51
C TYR A 32 -2.28 -34.97 30.90
N SER A 33 -2.05 -35.72 31.96
CA SER A 33 -2.42 -35.34 33.33
C SER A 33 -1.47 -34.30 33.94
N SER A 34 -0.27 -34.13 33.38
CA SER A 34 0.70 -33.13 33.88
C SER A 34 0.13 -31.71 33.92
N SER A 35 -0.73 -31.34 32.99
CA SER A 35 -1.41 -30.02 32.94
C SER A 35 -2.50 -29.86 33.99
N PHE A 36 -2.97 -30.95 34.62
CA PHE A 36 -4.08 -30.97 35.56
C PHE A 36 -3.70 -31.44 36.95
N LYS A 37 -2.40 -31.68 37.19
CA LYS A 37 -1.87 -32.36 38.40
C LYS A 37 -2.30 -31.72 39.70
N ASP A 38 -2.46 -30.38 39.72
CA ASP A 38 -2.78 -29.61 40.92
C ASP A 38 -4.17 -28.93 40.80
N LEU A 39 -5.00 -29.34 39.85
CA LEU A 39 -6.33 -28.82 39.65
C LEU A 39 -7.27 -29.36 40.74
N GLN A 40 -7.81 -28.48 41.56
CA GLN A 40 -8.91 -28.78 42.45
C GLN A 40 -10.23 -28.56 41.69
N SER A 41 -11.12 -29.52 41.70
CA SER A 41 -12.41 -29.45 40.98
C SER A 41 -13.56 -29.97 41.82
N LYS A 42 -14.75 -29.37 41.63
CA LYS A 42 -16.04 -29.82 42.16
C LYS A 42 -17.06 -29.66 41.05
N GLY A 43 -18.21 -30.32 41.22
CA GLY A 43 -19.33 -30.29 40.27
C GLY A 43 -19.44 -31.59 39.48
N LYS A 44 -20.41 -31.65 38.59
CA LYS A 44 -20.73 -32.82 37.78
C LYS A 44 -20.32 -32.58 36.32
N LEU A 45 -19.66 -33.56 35.75
CA LEU A 45 -19.32 -33.64 34.33
C LEU A 45 -19.99 -34.86 33.71
N GLY A 46 -20.61 -34.69 32.58
CA GLY A 46 -21.09 -35.77 31.73
C GLY A 46 -20.68 -35.51 30.30
N PHE A 47 -20.31 -36.54 29.60
CA PHE A 47 -20.14 -36.50 28.14
C PHE A 47 -20.58 -37.82 27.55
N ASP A 48 -21.11 -37.76 26.34
CA ASP A 48 -21.41 -38.93 25.53
C ASP A 48 -21.28 -38.61 24.05
N GLY A 49 -21.24 -39.68 23.25
CA GLY A 49 -21.16 -39.52 21.82
C GLY A 49 -20.98 -40.79 21.06
N PHE A 50 -20.83 -40.66 19.77
CA PHE A 50 -20.54 -41.80 18.90
C PHE A 50 -19.68 -41.36 17.69
N VAL A 51 -19.02 -42.32 17.06
CA VAL A 51 -18.40 -42.23 15.73
C VAL A 51 -18.79 -43.48 14.96
N LYS A 52 -19.52 -43.31 13.84
CA LYS A 52 -20.06 -44.42 13.06
C LYS A 52 -19.91 -44.19 11.55
N GLY A 53 -19.29 -45.11 10.84
CA GLY A 53 -19.11 -45.07 9.40
C GLY A 53 -17.69 -45.40 8.97
N ILE A 54 -17.34 -45.01 7.76
CA ILE A 54 -16.00 -45.23 7.19
C ILE A 54 -15.23 -43.92 7.27
N TYR A 55 -13.98 -44.04 7.72
CA TYR A 55 -12.99 -42.97 7.69
C TYR A 55 -11.92 -43.28 6.63
N ASN A 56 -11.73 -42.39 5.68
CA ASN A 56 -10.62 -42.37 4.73
C ASN A 56 -10.31 -40.94 4.25
N GLU A 57 -9.40 -40.77 3.29
CA GLU A 57 -9.03 -39.43 2.77
C GLU A 57 -10.19 -38.64 2.15
N LYS A 58 -11.31 -39.31 1.77
CA LYS A 58 -12.45 -38.70 1.06
C LYS A 58 -13.73 -38.70 1.88
N GLN A 59 -13.80 -39.46 2.95
CA GLN A 59 -15.03 -39.67 3.71
C GLN A 59 -14.76 -39.60 5.21
N LEU A 60 -15.59 -38.86 5.92
CA LEU A 60 -15.66 -38.82 7.36
C LEU A 60 -16.84 -39.67 7.86
N PRO A 61 -16.71 -40.35 9.01
CA PRO A 61 -17.84 -41.01 9.65
C PRO A 61 -18.83 -39.98 10.21
N ALA A 62 -20.07 -40.39 10.42
CA ALA A 62 -21.01 -39.66 11.26
C ALA A 62 -20.48 -39.62 12.69
N PHE A 63 -20.72 -38.54 13.42
CA PHE A 63 -20.27 -38.41 14.80
C PHE A 63 -21.19 -37.52 15.63
N ALA A 64 -21.15 -37.72 16.92
CA ALA A 64 -21.72 -36.80 17.91
C ALA A 64 -20.80 -36.74 19.14
N PHE A 65 -20.75 -35.55 19.73
CA PHE A 65 -20.10 -35.32 21.01
C PHE A 65 -20.99 -34.36 21.83
N ASN A 66 -21.40 -34.79 23.01
CA ASN A 66 -22.15 -34.01 23.96
C ASN A 66 -21.28 -33.81 25.21
N LEU A 67 -21.29 -32.61 25.78
CA LEU A 67 -20.60 -32.28 27.01
C LEU A 67 -21.54 -31.46 27.91
N MET A 68 -21.70 -31.89 29.13
CA MET A 68 -22.49 -31.21 30.15
C MET A 68 -21.63 -30.99 31.39
N VAL A 69 -21.65 -29.75 31.90
CA VAL A 69 -21.06 -29.40 33.19
C VAL A 69 -22.10 -28.71 34.04
N GLU A 70 -22.27 -29.18 35.28
CA GLU A 70 -23.21 -28.61 36.23
C GLU A 70 -22.47 -28.23 37.51
N ASN A 71 -22.69 -26.98 37.96
CA ASN A 71 -22.11 -26.43 39.18
C ASN A 71 -20.58 -26.66 39.28
N GLY A 72 -19.88 -26.52 38.17
CA GLY A 72 -18.46 -26.69 38.11
C GLY A 72 -17.74 -25.63 38.94
N TRP A 73 -16.75 -26.06 39.69
CA TRP A 73 -15.85 -25.21 40.43
C TRP A 73 -14.41 -25.69 40.21
N PHE A 74 -13.55 -24.79 39.78
CA PHE A 74 -12.16 -25.14 39.43
C PHE A 74 -11.20 -24.16 40.10
N LYS A 75 -10.24 -24.69 40.85
CA LYS A 75 -9.12 -23.94 41.41
C LYS A 75 -7.83 -24.43 40.78
N TYR A 76 -7.27 -23.65 39.89
CA TYR A 76 -5.96 -23.86 39.32
C TYR A 76 -4.92 -23.05 40.10
N PRO A 77 -3.75 -23.62 40.48
CA PRO A 77 -2.77 -22.91 41.30
C PRO A 77 -2.32 -21.56 40.74
N ALA A 78 -2.26 -21.43 39.41
CA ALA A 78 -1.85 -20.19 38.72
C ALA A 78 -2.93 -19.11 38.69
N LEU A 79 -4.21 -19.44 39.03
CA LEU A 79 -5.28 -18.45 39.06
C LEU A 79 -5.35 -17.73 40.41
N PRO A 80 -5.63 -16.41 40.41
CA PRO A 80 -5.79 -15.63 41.65
C PRO A 80 -7.01 -16.06 42.48
N ALA A 81 -8.05 -16.59 41.83
CA ALA A 81 -9.28 -17.06 42.43
C ALA A 81 -9.79 -18.32 41.70
N PRO A 82 -10.70 -19.11 42.30
CA PRO A 82 -11.35 -20.18 41.59
C PRO A 82 -12.22 -19.64 40.45
N VAL A 83 -12.46 -20.49 39.44
CA VAL A 83 -13.55 -20.32 38.47
C VAL A 83 -14.77 -20.99 39.06
N GLU A 84 -15.84 -20.25 39.24
CA GLU A 84 -17.04 -20.67 39.97
C GLU A 84 -18.26 -20.72 39.06
N ASN A 85 -19.31 -21.41 39.49
CA ASN A 85 -20.59 -21.50 38.83
C ASN A 85 -20.51 -21.98 37.35
N VAL A 86 -19.49 -22.82 37.04
CA VAL A 86 -19.30 -23.28 35.68
C VAL A 86 -20.44 -24.17 35.23
N GLY A 87 -21.15 -23.72 34.21
CA GLY A 87 -22.20 -24.45 33.53
C GLY A 87 -21.91 -24.53 32.04
N ILE A 88 -21.85 -25.74 31.49
CA ILE A 88 -21.66 -25.99 30.06
C ILE A 88 -22.74 -26.95 29.59
N ASP A 89 -23.34 -26.63 28.45
CA ASP A 89 -24.21 -27.52 27.70
C ASP A 89 -23.82 -27.36 26.22
N PHE A 90 -23.04 -28.32 25.72
CA PHE A 90 -22.39 -28.28 24.43
C PHE A 90 -22.61 -29.57 23.64
N HIS A 91 -23.08 -29.46 22.43
CA HIS A 91 -23.37 -30.55 21.52
C HIS A 91 -22.75 -30.29 20.15
N VAL A 92 -22.07 -31.27 19.60
CA VAL A 92 -21.66 -31.31 18.19
C VAL A 92 -22.21 -32.56 17.57
N THR A 93 -22.90 -32.43 16.45
CA THR A 93 -23.47 -33.57 15.72
C THR A 93 -23.17 -33.44 14.22
N ASN A 94 -22.83 -34.56 13.62
CA ASN A 94 -22.74 -34.74 12.19
C ASN A 94 -23.36 -36.12 11.87
N VAL A 95 -24.45 -36.11 11.13
CA VAL A 95 -25.27 -37.32 10.95
C VAL A 95 -24.84 -38.24 9.81
N ASP A 96 -23.99 -37.78 8.91
CA ASP A 96 -23.68 -38.45 7.63
C ASP A 96 -22.22 -38.33 7.16
N GLY A 97 -21.36 -37.69 7.93
CA GLY A 97 -19.96 -37.45 7.57
C GLY A 97 -19.75 -36.26 6.61
N ASN A 98 -20.81 -35.62 6.14
CA ASN A 98 -20.68 -34.39 5.37
C ASN A 98 -20.51 -33.19 6.33
N LEU A 99 -19.34 -32.53 6.25
CA LEU A 99 -19.02 -31.41 7.15
C LEU A 99 -20.04 -30.26 7.10
N ASP A 100 -20.75 -30.08 5.98
CA ASP A 100 -21.79 -29.08 5.84
C ASP A 100 -22.99 -29.34 6.77
N ASN A 101 -23.24 -30.63 7.09
CA ASN A 101 -24.32 -31.05 7.98
C ASN A 101 -23.88 -31.12 9.46
N THR A 102 -22.69 -30.59 9.76
CA THR A 102 -22.26 -30.44 11.15
C THR A 102 -23.02 -29.33 11.82
N LYS A 103 -23.60 -29.67 12.98
CA LYS A 103 -24.28 -28.72 13.87
C LYS A 103 -23.49 -28.60 15.16
N ILE A 104 -23.17 -27.37 15.52
CA ILE A 104 -22.57 -27.02 16.81
C ILE A 104 -23.62 -26.27 17.62
N ASN A 105 -23.94 -26.77 18.80
CA ASN A 105 -24.91 -26.13 19.70
C ASN A 105 -24.29 -26.04 21.10
N MET A 106 -23.94 -24.85 21.51
CA MET A 106 -23.59 -24.50 22.88
C MET A 106 -24.71 -23.66 23.45
N SER A 107 -25.72 -24.33 24.02
CA SER A 107 -26.90 -23.66 24.58
C SER A 107 -26.57 -22.87 25.85
N LYS A 108 -25.47 -23.25 26.52
CA LYS A 108 -24.97 -22.61 27.73
C LYS A 108 -23.47 -22.77 27.85
N LEU A 109 -22.81 -21.65 28.03
CA LEU A 109 -21.49 -21.54 28.65
C LEU A 109 -21.62 -20.42 29.69
N HIS A 110 -21.49 -20.74 30.95
CA HIS A 110 -21.48 -19.79 32.06
C HIS A 110 -20.33 -20.08 32.99
N PHE A 111 -19.64 -19.06 33.42
CA PHE A 111 -18.71 -19.15 34.54
C PHE A 111 -18.51 -17.79 35.21
N GLU A 112 -18.02 -17.81 36.42
CA GLU A 112 -17.64 -16.62 37.17
C GLU A 112 -16.15 -16.70 37.54
N LEU A 113 -15.44 -15.60 37.37
CA LEU A 113 -14.06 -15.49 37.80
C LEU A 113 -13.87 -14.19 38.58
N GLN A 114 -13.49 -14.29 39.85
CA GLN A 114 -13.40 -13.15 40.77
C GLN A 114 -14.72 -12.34 40.89
N GLY A 115 -15.88 -13.00 40.76
CA GLY A 115 -17.18 -12.37 40.77
C GLY A 115 -17.64 -11.72 39.48
N ASP A 116 -16.80 -11.75 38.43
CA ASP A 116 -17.16 -11.28 37.08
C ASP A 116 -17.81 -12.45 36.29
N PRO A 117 -19.11 -12.40 35.95
CA PRO A 117 -19.79 -13.44 35.18
C PRO A 117 -19.46 -13.30 33.67
N PHE A 118 -19.38 -14.44 33.02
CA PHE A 118 -19.24 -14.53 31.56
C PHE A 118 -20.22 -15.59 31.04
N ASP A 119 -21.06 -15.19 30.10
CA ASP A 119 -22.06 -16.01 29.46
C ASP A 119 -21.83 -16.06 27.95
N ALA A 120 -21.95 -17.25 27.37
CA ALA A 120 -21.91 -17.40 25.91
C ALA A 120 -22.92 -18.46 25.46
N LYS A 121 -23.48 -18.24 24.28
CA LYS A 121 -24.31 -19.21 23.54
C LYS A 121 -23.84 -19.23 22.09
N LEU A 122 -23.91 -20.37 21.44
CA LEU A 122 -23.60 -20.54 20.05
C LEU A 122 -24.42 -21.67 19.43
N LEU A 123 -25.17 -21.37 18.40
CA LEU A 123 -25.68 -22.35 17.45
C LEU A 123 -25.03 -22.05 16.09
N ALA A 124 -24.38 -23.05 15.49
CA ALA A 124 -23.80 -22.93 14.17
C ALA A 124 -24.16 -24.16 13.33
N GLU A 125 -24.69 -23.93 12.13
CA GLU A 125 -25.15 -24.93 11.17
C GLU A 125 -24.71 -24.60 9.76
N ASN A 126 -24.63 -25.59 8.87
CA ASN A 126 -24.28 -25.42 7.44
C ASN A 126 -22.93 -24.71 7.22
N LEU A 127 -21.91 -25.10 7.99
CA LEU A 127 -20.66 -24.36 8.18
C LEU A 127 -19.85 -24.11 6.91
N MET A 128 -19.99 -25.01 5.92
CA MET A 128 -19.16 -24.96 4.71
C MET A 128 -19.79 -24.17 3.57
N LYS A 129 -21.13 -24.22 3.41
CA LYS A 129 -21.84 -23.59 2.29
C LYS A 129 -22.44 -22.25 2.65
N ASP A 130 -23.37 -22.25 3.60
CA ASP A 130 -24.09 -21.05 4.04
C ASP A 130 -24.28 -21.08 5.55
N PRO A 131 -23.26 -20.68 6.32
CA PRO A 131 -23.30 -20.75 7.77
C PRO A 131 -24.48 -19.96 8.34
N PHE A 132 -25.31 -20.66 9.13
CA PHE A 132 -26.23 -20.02 10.04
C PHE A 132 -25.57 -19.93 11.41
N VAL A 133 -25.64 -18.77 12.03
CA VAL A 133 -25.10 -18.51 13.36
C VAL A 133 -26.15 -17.85 14.23
N ASP A 134 -26.31 -18.33 15.48
CA ASP A 134 -27.05 -17.68 16.56
C ASP A 134 -26.09 -17.65 17.76
N ALA A 135 -25.49 -16.49 18.04
CA ALA A 135 -24.44 -16.32 19.04
C ALA A 135 -24.74 -15.16 19.98
N GLU A 136 -24.50 -15.37 21.26
CA GLU A 136 -24.57 -14.35 22.30
C GLU A 136 -23.29 -14.41 23.14
N LEU A 137 -22.71 -13.24 23.45
CA LEU A 137 -21.54 -13.09 24.32
C LEU A 137 -21.81 -11.94 25.29
N LYS A 138 -21.88 -12.24 26.59
CA LYS A 138 -22.15 -11.24 27.61
C LYS A 138 -21.24 -11.43 28.81
N GLY A 139 -20.61 -10.35 29.24
CA GLY A 139 -19.82 -10.38 30.46
C GLY A 139 -18.46 -9.71 30.31
N LYS A 140 -17.64 -9.97 31.30
CA LYS A 140 -16.28 -9.41 31.41
C LYS A 140 -15.28 -10.56 31.59
N LEU A 141 -14.22 -10.52 30.79
CA LEU A 141 -13.21 -11.56 30.77
C LEU A 141 -11.81 -10.98 30.92
N ASN A 142 -11.12 -11.41 31.97
CA ASN A 142 -9.70 -11.13 32.16
C ASN A 142 -8.85 -12.18 31.42
N LEU A 143 -8.20 -11.77 30.34
CA LEU A 143 -7.41 -12.64 29.47
C LEU A 143 -6.15 -13.17 30.16
N ASP A 144 -5.60 -12.47 31.15
CA ASP A 144 -4.47 -12.95 31.98
C ASP A 144 -4.82 -14.25 32.71
N ASN A 145 -6.08 -14.43 33.03
CA ASN A 145 -6.55 -15.64 33.71
C ASN A 145 -6.82 -16.75 32.71
N ILE A 146 -7.32 -16.42 31.52
CA ILE A 146 -7.63 -17.41 30.48
C ILE A 146 -6.36 -18.12 29.99
N VAL A 147 -5.27 -17.38 29.74
CA VAL A 147 -4.00 -17.99 29.32
C VAL A 147 -3.37 -18.95 30.33
N LYS A 148 -3.78 -18.86 31.59
CA LYS A 148 -3.30 -19.78 32.64
C LYS A 148 -3.98 -21.14 32.62
N ILE A 149 -5.16 -21.25 32.00
CA ILE A 149 -6.01 -22.44 31.95
C ILE A 149 -6.22 -22.97 30.55
N ALA A 150 -6.05 -22.15 29.52
CA ALA A 150 -6.18 -22.54 28.12
C ALA A 150 -4.80 -22.86 27.50
N PRO A 151 -4.67 -23.94 26.75
CA PRO A 151 -3.42 -24.25 26.04
C PRO A 151 -3.17 -23.18 24.97
N MET A 152 -2.07 -22.43 25.12
CA MET A 152 -1.65 -21.41 24.15
C MET A 152 -0.46 -21.94 23.34
N PRO A 153 -0.36 -21.56 22.06
CA PRO A 153 0.83 -21.84 21.26
C PRO A 153 2.10 -21.35 21.96
N GLN A 154 3.18 -22.11 21.83
CA GLN A 154 4.45 -21.78 22.51
C GLN A 154 4.98 -20.40 22.08
N GLY A 155 5.26 -19.55 23.05
CA GLY A 155 5.76 -18.18 22.83
C GLY A 155 4.64 -17.13 22.69
N THR A 156 3.37 -17.53 22.77
CA THR A 156 2.24 -16.60 22.80
C THR A 156 2.11 -15.97 24.18
N LYS A 157 2.02 -14.65 24.23
CA LYS A 157 1.62 -13.87 25.40
C LYS A 157 0.31 -13.15 25.09
N LEU A 158 -0.63 -13.22 25.99
CA LEU A 158 -1.92 -12.55 25.90
C LEU A 158 -2.34 -12.09 27.28
N SER A 159 -2.72 -10.83 27.42
CA SER A 159 -3.27 -10.27 28.66
C SER A 159 -4.26 -9.15 28.35
N GLY A 160 -5.01 -8.68 29.37
CA GLY A 160 -5.93 -7.56 29.28
C GLY A 160 -7.38 -7.94 29.54
N MET A 161 -8.28 -7.01 29.24
CA MET A 161 -9.70 -7.12 29.55
C MET A 161 -10.54 -7.09 28.28
N LEU A 162 -11.52 -8.00 28.21
CA LEU A 162 -12.61 -8.03 27.26
C LEU A 162 -13.93 -7.78 28.00
N VAL A 163 -14.73 -6.86 27.49
CA VAL A 163 -16.13 -6.66 27.93
C VAL A 163 -17.02 -6.81 26.71
N SER A 164 -18.01 -7.64 26.80
CA SER A 164 -18.93 -7.94 25.70
C SER A 164 -20.39 -7.87 26.18
N ASP A 165 -21.22 -7.27 25.35
CA ASP A 165 -22.67 -7.42 25.34
C ASP A 165 -23.06 -7.44 23.85
N PHE A 166 -22.97 -8.62 23.24
CA PHE A 166 -23.06 -8.82 21.81
C PHE A 166 -23.95 -10.00 21.47
N ALA A 167 -24.77 -9.83 20.45
CA ALA A 167 -25.56 -10.91 19.85
C ALA A 167 -25.53 -10.81 18.33
N ALA A 168 -25.51 -11.97 17.68
CA ALA A 168 -25.64 -12.09 16.23
C ALA A 168 -26.47 -13.32 15.85
N LYS A 169 -27.42 -13.17 14.92
CA LYS A 169 -28.29 -14.26 14.47
C LYS A 169 -28.67 -14.09 13.01
N GLY A 170 -28.41 -15.11 12.20
CA GLY A 170 -28.83 -15.16 10.81
C GLY A 170 -27.90 -16.00 9.95
N LYS A 171 -28.15 -16.02 8.65
CA LYS A 171 -27.32 -16.69 7.65
C LYS A 171 -26.28 -15.73 7.08
N MET A 172 -25.11 -16.26 6.73
CA MET A 172 -24.07 -15.46 6.07
C MET A 172 -24.53 -14.93 4.72
N SER A 173 -25.27 -15.73 3.94
CA SER A 173 -25.88 -15.31 2.67
C SER A 173 -26.79 -14.09 2.79
N ASP A 174 -27.45 -13.89 3.92
CA ASP A 174 -28.30 -12.70 4.13
C ASP A 174 -27.46 -11.42 4.17
N ILE A 175 -26.27 -11.46 4.75
CA ILE A 175 -25.33 -10.32 4.75
C ILE A 175 -24.74 -10.12 3.35
N GLU A 176 -24.27 -11.20 2.70
CA GLU A 176 -23.68 -11.17 1.37
C GLU A 176 -24.66 -10.59 0.34
N ASN A 177 -25.93 -10.97 0.43
CA ASN A 177 -27.00 -10.49 -0.44
C ASN A 177 -27.67 -9.18 0.05
N LYS A 178 -27.17 -8.58 1.13
CA LYS A 178 -27.69 -7.34 1.75
C LYS A 178 -29.14 -7.46 2.25
N ASN A 179 -29.56 -8.66 2.58
CA ASN A 179 -30.88 -8.95 3.18
C ASN A 179 -30.82 -8.73 4.71
N TYR A 180 -30.41 -7.54 5.12
CA TYR A 180 -30.15 -7.22 6.53
C TYR A 180 -31.34 -7.37 7.46
N GLN A 181 -32.58 -7.40 6.95
CA GLN A 181 -33.77 -7.69 7.73
C GLN A 181 -33.83 -9.14 8.26
N ASN A 182 -33.09 -10.06 7.65
CA ASN A 182 -33.02 -11.47 8.04
C ASN A 182 -31.83 -11.79 8.95
N PHE A 183 -30.89 -10.84 9.09
CA PHE A 183 -29.75 -10.98 9.97
C PHE A 183 -29.78 -9.92 11.07
N ASN A 184 -29.80 -10.37 12.32
CA ASN A 184 -29.67 -9.49 13.47
C ASN A 184 -28.25 -9.50 13.96
N ALA A 185 -27.70 -8.31 14.23
CA ALA A 185 -26.47 -8.15 14.99
C ALA A 185 -26.60 -6.89 15.82
N SER A 186 -26.24 -6.97 17.07
CA SER A 186 -26.36 -5.84 17.99
C SER A 186 -25.37 -5.96 19.14
N GLY A 187 -25.12 -4.84 19.80
CA GLY A 187 -24.32 -4.81 21.01
C GLY A 187 -22.94 -4.18 20.79
N ASN A 188 -22.13 -4.34 21.83
CA ASN A 188 -20.80 -3.73 21.89
C ASN A 188 -19.77 -4.74 22.37
N ILE A 189 -18.56 -4.63 21.83
CA ILE A 189 -17.37 -5.30 22.35
C ILE A 189 -16.32 -4.23 22.63
N SER A 190 -15.81 -4.24 23.85
CA SER A 190 -14.72 -3.35 24.27
C SER A 190 -13.55 -4.18 24.78
N VAL A 191 -12.36 -3.85 24.36
CA VAL A 191 -11.13 -4.43 24.89
C VAL A 191 -10.23 -3.33 25.43
N SER A 192 -9.51 -3.62 26.50
CA SER A 192 -8.59 -2.66 27.12
C SER A 192 -7.35 -3.35 27.65
N THR A 193 -6.23 -2.62 27.64
CA THR A 193 -4.94 -3.07 28.16
C THR A 193 -4.47 -4.42 27.58
N ILE A 194 -4.85 -4.73 26.33
CA ILE A 194 -4.43 -5.96 25.68
C ILE A 194 -2.94 -5.89 25.38
N GLN A 195 -2.21 -6.89 25.83
CA GLN A 195 -0.84 -7.17 25.39
C GLN A 195 -0.86 -8.50 24.65
N TYR A 196 -0.42 -8.47 23.41
CA TYR A 196 -0.33 -9.66 22.57
C TYR A 196 1.05 -9.78 21.96
N GLN A 197 1.63 -10.97 22.00
CA GLN A 197 2.87 -11.30 21.33
C GLN A 197 2.79 -12.75 20.85
N SER A 198 3.27 -13.02 19.63
CA SER A 198 3.36 -14.37 19.06
C SER A 198 4.62 -14.49 18.19
N LYS A 199 4.82 -15.67 17.60
CA LYS A 199 5.91 -15.88 16.63
C LYS A 199 5.71 -15.04 15.38
N GLU A 200 4.46 -14.84 14.96
CA GLU A 200 4.06 -14.05 13.79
C GLU A 200 4.14 -12.54 14.07
N LEU A 201 3.99 -12.13 15.33
CA LEU A 201 4.08 -10.73 15.78
C LEU A 201 5.11 -10.58 16.91
N PRO A 202 6.40 -10.81 16.62
CA PRO A 202 7.46 -10.84 17.66
C PRO A 202 7.71 -9.47 18.29
N GLN A 203 7.41 -8.37 17.59
CA GLN A 203 7.50 -7.00 18.13
C GLN A 203 6.39 -6.71 19.17
N GLY A 204 5.36 -7.56 19.23
CA GLY A 204 4.24 -7.41 20.14
C GLY A 204 3.29 -6.27 19.78
N MET A 205 2.07 -6.38 20.30
CA MET A 205 1.03 -5.35 20.21
C MET A 205 0.56 -5.00 21.64
N ASN A 206 0.50 -3.72 21.93
CA ASN A 206 -0.14 -3.15 23.11
C ASN A 206 -1.37 -2.37 22.65
N LEU A 207 -2.57 -2.93 22.83
CA LEU A 207 -3.82 -2.26 22.57
C LEU A 207 -4.34 -1.64 23.86
N LYS A 208 -4.26 -0.33 23.96
CA LYS A 208 -4.74 0.41 25.14
C LYS A 208 -6.24 0.31 25.25
N SER A 209 -6.94 0.49 24.15
CA SER A 209 -8.40 0.34 24.08
C SER A 209 -8.89 0.16 22.65
N ALA A 210 -9.94 -0.63 22.48
CA ALA A 210 -10.77 -0.64 21.27
C ALA A 210 -12.23 -0.85 21.65
N THR A 211 -13.13 -0.14 20.97
CA THR A 211 -14.58 -0.25 21.18
C THR A 211 -15.27 -0.39 19.84
N MET A 212 -16.03 -1.46 19.71
CA MET A 212 -16.79 -1.81 18.51
C MET A 212 -18.28 -1.92 18.85
N SER A 213 -19.12 -1.29 18.05
CA SER A 213 -20.58 -1.47 18.07
C SER A 213 -21.02 -2.17 16.80
N PHE A 214 -21.95 -3.08 16.95
CA PHE A 214 -22.38 -3.98 15.88
C PHE A 214 -23.82 -3.70 15.46
N ASN A 215 -24.05 -3.68 14.17
CA ASN A 215 -25.36 -3.83 13.55
C ASN A 215 -25.24 -4.73 12.30
N PRO A 216 -26.34 -5.20 11.67
CA PRO A 216 -26.25 -6.15 10.57
C PRO A 216 -25.45 -5.71 9.36
N GLN A 217 -25.35 -4.41 9.13
CA GLN A 217 -24.69 -3.82 7.95
C GLN A 217 -23.24 -3.47 8.22
N LEU A 218 -22.92 -3.14 9.48
CA LEU A 218 -21.75 -2.36 9.79
C LEU A 218 -21.26 -2.65 11.21
N VAL A 219 -19.97 -2.72 11.37
CA VAL A 219 -19.29 -2.60 12.65
C VAL A 219 -18.69 -1.20 12.75
N THR A 220 -19.11 -0.43 13.75
CA THR A 220 -18.53 0.88 14.02
C THR A 220 -17.37 0.72 15.00
N LEU A 221 -16.18 1.08 14.57
CA LEU A 221 -15.00 1.22 15.42
C LEU A 221 -14.96 2.66 15.95
N SER A 222 -15.45 2.88 17.15
CA SER A 222 -15.52 4.23 17.72
C SER A 222 -14.19 4.68 18.30
N ASN A 223 -13.40 3.75 18.79
CA ASN A 223 -12.07 3.98 19.32
C ASN A 223 -11.16 2.76 19.06
N PHE A 224 -9.94 3.02 18.68
CA PHE A 224 -8.84 2.07 18.62
C PHE A 224 -7.55 2.83 18.92
N ASP A 225 -6.88 2.48 20.01
CA ASP A 225 -5.61 3.08 20.44
C ASP A 225 -4.63 1.95 20.75
N ALA A 226 -3.68 1.75 19.86
CA ALA A 226 -2.73 0.65 19.93
C ALA A 226 -1.29 1.09 19.63
N LYS A 227 -0.36 0.24 20.06
CA LYS A 227 1.06 0.32 19.72
C LYS A 227 1.55 -1.05 19.28
N ILE A 228 2.15 -1.12 18.08
CA ILE A 228 2.81 -2.32 17.56
C ILE A 228 4.30 -2.02 17.48
N GLY A 229 5.11 -2.71 18.28
CA GLY A 229 6.51 -2.36 18.45
C GLY A 229 6.68 -0.89 18.86
N ASN A 230 7.32 -0.08 18.01
CA ASN A 230 7.50 1.35 18.22
C ASN A 230 6.39 2.22 17.63
N SER A 231 5.54 1.66 16.74
CA SER A 231 4.50 2.40 16.02
C SER A 231 3.23 2.58 16.85
N ASP A 232 2.79 3.82 17.06
CA ASP A 232 1.48 4.12 17.63
C ASP A 232 0.41 4.22 16.52
N MET A 233 -0.82 3.80 16.83
CA MET A 233 -1.93 3.76 15.90
C MET A 233 -3.22 4.15 16.60
N GLN A 234 -3.90 5.14 16.09
CA GLN A 234 -5.24 5.50 16.50
C GLN A 234 -6.17 5.42 15.28
N MET A 235 -7.29 4.74 15.47
CA MET A 235 -8.27 4.56 14.39
C MET A 235 -9.70 4.74 14.90
N ASN A 236 -10.55 5.24 14.04
CA ASN A 236 -12.00 5.17 14.16
C ASN A 236 -12.63 5.11 12.77
N GLY A 237 -13.88 4.65 12.71
CA GLY A 237 -14.60 4.54 11.44
C GLY A 237 -15.53 3.34 11.41
N SER A 238 -15.63 2.71 10.26
CA SER A 238 -16.58 1.62 10.04
C SER A 238 -15.97 0.47 9.25
N LEU A 239 -16.45 -0.74 9.57
CA LEU A 239 -16.10 -1.98 8.88
C LEU A 239 -17.39 -2.62 8.38
N ALA A 240 -17.48 -2.87 7.08
CA ALA A 240 -18.57 -3.62 6.47
C ALA A 240 -18.07 -5.00 6.06
N ASN A 241 -18.98 -5.92 5.85
CA ASN A 241 -18.69 -7.31 5.48
C ASN A 241 -17.86 -8.07 6.52
N PHE A 242 -17.97 -7.65 7.80
CA PHE A 242 -17.17 -8.19 8.89
C PHE A 242 -17.46 -9.69 9.12
N PHE A 243 -18.72 -10.08 9.17
CA PHE A 243 -19.09 -11.46 9.45
C PHE A 243 -18.64 -12.43 8.35
N PRO A 244 -18.89 -12.17 7.05
CA PRO A 244 -18.35 -13.02 5.98
C PRO A 244 -16.83 -13.14 6.04
N TYR A 245 -16.13 -12.03 6.30
CA TYR A 245 -14.67 -12.04 6.42
C TYR A 245 -14.20 -12.91 7.59
N PHE A 246 -14.83 -12.79 8.75
CA PHE A 246 -14.51 -13.57 9.96
C PHE A 246 -14.64 -15.08 9.73
N PHE A 247 -15.61 -15.51 8.92
CA PHE A 247 -15.80 -16.91 8.53
C PHE A 247 -14.98 -17.33 7.29
N GLY A 248 -13.97 -16.56 6.92
CA GLY A 248 -13.08 -16.87 5.79
C GLY A 248 -13.70 -16.66 4.42
N LYS A 249 -14.83 -15.96 4.34
CA LYS A 249 -15.56 -15.65 3.09
C LYS A 249 -15.62 -14.14 2.87
N GLY A 250 -15.27 -13.72 1.66
CA GLY A 250 -15.41 -12.33 1.25
C GLY A 250 -14.27 -11.39 1.70
N THR A 251 -14.45 -10.12 1.36
CA THR A 251 -13.48 -9.04 1.59
C THR A 251 -13.96 -8.16 2.73
N LEU A 252 -13.10 -7.87 3.69
CA LEU A 252 -13.37 -6.88 4.74
C LEU A 252 -13.26 -5.47 4.16
N ILE A 253 -14.33 -4.70 4.27
CA ILE A 253 -14.40 -3.32 3.74
C ILE A 253 -14.28 -2.35 4.91
N GLY A 254 -13.33 -1.41 4.83
CA GLY A 254 -13.08 -0.44 5.89
C GLY A 254 -13.07 1.00 5.39
N ASN A 255 -13.73 1.88 6.15
CA ASN A 255 -13.63 3.33 6.01
C ASN A 255 -13.15 3.90 7.34
N LEU A 256 -11.85 4.22 7.42
CA LEU A 256 -11.19 4.50 8.68
C LEU A 256 -10.45 5.83 8.62
N ASN A 257 -10.52 6.58 9.70
CA ASN A 257 -9.58 7.66 9.99
C ASN A 257 -8.41 7.06 10.76
N PHE A 258 -7.22 7.27 10.26
CA PHE A 258 -5.99 6.76 10.83
C PHE A 258 -5.08 7.90 11.27
N LYS A 259 -4.61 7.85 12.51
CA LYS A 259 -3.66 8.80 13.08
C LYS A 259 -2.49 8.08 13.72
N SER A 260 -1.29 8.61 13.56
CA SER A 260 -0.08 8.14 14.22
C SER A 260 0.86 9.32 14.48
N ASN A 261 1.48 9.36 15.66
CA ASN A 261 2.55 10.30 15.93
C ASN A 261 3.89 9.78 15.41
N PHE A 262 4.10 8.47 15.52
CA PHE A 262 5.29 7.79 15.02
C PHE A 262 4.94 6.40 14.48
N MET A 263 5.30 6.17 13.23
CA MET A 263 5.18 4.88 12.57
C MET A 263 6.54 4.46 12.00
N ASP A 264 7.02 3.31 12.42
CA ASP A 264 8.20 2.66 11.86
C ASP A 264 7.75 1.57 10.88
N ALA A 265 7.73 1.90 9.59
CA ALA A 265 7.31 0.95 8.54
C ALA A 265 8.28 -0.23 8.41
N ASN A 266 9.53 -0.10 8.87
CA ASN A 266 10.53 -1.17 8.75
C ASN A 266 10.15 -2.42 9.55
N GLN A 267 9.39 -2.27 10.64
CA GLN A 267 8.94 -3.43 11.45
C GLN A 267 7.89 -4.31 10.76
N PHE A 268 7.32 -3.84 9.66
CA PHE A 268 6.33 -4.58 8.86
C PHE A 268 6.93 -5.19 7.58
N LEU A 269 8.24 -5.01 7.36
CA LEU A 269 8.95 -5.65 6.25
C LEU A 269 9.16 -7.13 6.56
N SER A 270 9.00 -8.00 5.57
CA SER A 270 9.15 -9.45 5.75
C SER A 270 10.59 -9.85 6.14
N LYS A 271 10.71 -10.77 7.11
CA LYS A 271 12.01 -11.20 7.64
C LYS A 271 12.87 -12.01 6.67
N ASP A 272 12.27 -12.65 5.67
CA ASP A 272 12.99 -13.47 4.69
C ASP A 272 14.00 -12.68 3.85
N THR A 273 13.87 -11.37 3.82
CA THR A 273 14.79 -10.45 3.13
C THR A 273 15.94 -9.97 3.99
N LEU A 274 15.89 -10.14 5.32
CA LEU A 274 16.98 -9.74 6.23
C LEU A 274 18.05 -10.83 6.40
N THR A 275 17.77 -12.08 6.04
CA THR A 275 18.66 -13.23 6.26
C THR A 275 19.55 -13.58 5.06
N THR A 276 19.32 -13.01 3.89
CA THR A 276 20.16 -13.23 2.69
C THR A 276 21.24 -12.15 2.46
N ALA A 277 21.49 -11.29 3.44
CA ALA A 277 22.66 -10.41 3.43
C ALA A 277 23.92 -11.20 3.81
N SER A 278 24.30 -12.18 2.97
CA SER A 278 25.62 -12.82 3.01
C SER A 278 26.63 -11.93 2.30
N THR A 279 27.56 -11.38 3.06
CA THR A 279 29.00 -11.15 2.75
C THR A 279 29.40 -10.58 1.38
N GLU A 280 28.63 -9.70 0.75
CA GLU A 280 29.17 -8.80 -0.26
C GLU A 280 28.75 -7.35 0.04
N ALA A 281 29.74 -6.47 -0.05
CA ALA A 281 29.79 -5.07 0.39
C ALA A 281 28.46 -4.31 0.48
N ALA A 282 28.24 -3.77 1.66
CA ALA A 282 27.31 -2.72 2.07
C ALA A 282 27.03 -1.63 1.02
N ASP A 283 26.06 -1.85 0.12
CA ASP A 283 25.54 -0.77 -0.74
C ASP A 283 24.05 -0.94 -1.11
N THR A 284 23.32 -1.77 -0.37
CA THR A 284 21.88 -1.91 -0.53
C THR A 284 21.20 -1.65 0.81
N ASN A 285 20.65 -0.47 1.00
CA ASN A 285 19.61 -0.25 1.99
C ASN A 285 18.50 -1.27 1.69
N GLY A 286 18.44 -2.33 2.51
CA GLY A 286 17.60 -3.50 2.25
C GLY A 286 16.11 -3.15 2.25
N MET A 287 15.61 -2.68 1.13
CA MET A 287 14.18 -2.59 0.88
C MET A 287 13.67 -3.98 0.54
N ALA A 288 12.55 -4.36 1.17
CA ALA A 288 11.84 -5.59 0.90
C ALA A 288 10.49 -5.29 0.27
N VAL A 289 10.01 -6.21 -0.56
CA VAL A 289 8.66 -6.13 -1.12
C VAL A 289 7.65 -6.19 0.05
N ILE A 290 6.77 -5.20 0.14
CA ILE A 290 5.64 -5.21 1.08
C ILE A 290 4.49 -5.88 0.35
N GLU A 291 4.21 -7.14 0.69
CA GLU A 291 3.06 -7.86 0.15
C GLU A 291 1.76 -7.31 0.73
N LEU A 292 0.83 -6.97 -0.14
CA LEU A 292 -0.45 -6.39 0.25
C LEU A 292 -1.53 -7.48 0.26
N PRO A 293 -2.40 -7.52 1.29
CA PRO A 293 -3.48 -8.48 1.35
C PRO A 293 -4.50 -8.26 0.23
N SER A 294 -5.03 -9.36 -0.30
CA SER A 294 -6.04 -9.35 -1.36
C SER A 294 -7.48 -9.32 -0.83
N ASN A 295 -7.67 -9.70 0.44
CA ASN A 295 -8.97 -9.90 1.06
C ASN A 295 -9.44 -8.73 1.94
N ILE A 296 -8.90 -7.54 1.71
CA ILE A 296 -9.35 -6.29 2.33
C ILE A 296 -9.61 -5.21 1.28
N ASP A 297 -10.50 -4.28 1.58
CA ASP A 297 -10.76 -3.03 0.85
C ASP A 297 -10.87 -1.89 1.86
N PHE A 298 -9.72 -1.34 2.24
CA PHE A 298 -9.64 -0.29 3.24
C PHE A 298 -9.35 1.06 2.60
N THR A 299 -10.18 2.04 2.96
CA THR A 299 -9.93 3.46 2.70
C THR A 299 -9.52 4.12 4.01
N LEU A 300 -8.28 4.58 4.08
CA LEU A 300 -7.67 5.19 5.25
C LEU A 300 -7.47 6.69 5.00
N ASN A 301 -8.20 7.53 5.72
CA ASN A 301 -7.89 8.95 5.83
C ASN A 301 -6.75 9.09 6.83
N SER A 302 -5.54 9.21 6.33
CA SER A 302 -4.31 9.08 7.10
C SER A 302 -3.75 10.43 7.52
N ASN A 303 -3.28 10.51 8.77
CA ASN A 303 -2.51 11.63 9.31
C ASN A 303 -1.39 11.06 10.18
N ILE A 304 -0.16 11.04 9.66
CA ILE A 304 1.01 10.50 10.33
C ILE A 304 2.02 11.63 10.51
N GLN A 305 2.39 11.94 11.76
CA GLN A 305 3.32 13.03 12.02
C GLN A 305 4.74 12.66 11.60
N LYS A 306 5.18 11.44 11.94
CA LYS A 306 6.49 10.92 11.54
C LYS A 306 6.38 9.46 11.12
N LEU A 307 6.78 9.17 9.89
CA LEU A 307 6.89 7.84 9.30
C LEU A 307 8.35 7.56 8.97
N LEU A 308 8.92 6.54 9.58
CA LEU A 308 10.25 6.04 9.25
C LEU A 308 10.11 4.91 8.23
N TYR A 309 10.72 5.08 7.06
CA TYR A 309 10.80 4.05 6.03
C TYR A 309 12.23 3.92 5.53
N THR A 310 12.84 2.76 5.71
CA THR A 310 14.29 2.55 5.58
C THR A 310 15.07 3.54 6.47
N ASN A 311 15.86 4.43 5.89
CA ASN A 311 16.56 5.52 6.57
C ASN A 311 15.94 6.90 6.30
N MET A 312 14.72 6.94 5.73
CA MET A 312 14.02 8.17 5.39
C MET A 312 13.04 8.57 6.49
N ASP A 313 13.23 9.76 7.02
CA ASP A 313 12.27 10.43 7.90
C ASP A 313 11.25 11.18 7.05
N ILE A 314 10.05 10.61 6.93
CA ILE A 314 8.90 11.24 6.27
C ILE A 314 8.06 11.90 7.36
N THR A 315 7.73 13.17 7.21
CA THR A 315 6.94 13.89 8.21
C THR A 315 5.69 14.52 7.60
N ASN A 316 4.69 14.77 8.44
CA ASN A 316 3.42 15.40 8.04
C ASN A 316 2.74 14.67 6.87
N PHE A 317 2.71 13.35 6.91
CA PHE A 317 2.02 12.55 5.91
C PHE A 317 0.51 12.67 6.11
N VAL A 318 -0.17 13.29 5.18
CA VAL A 318 -1.63 13.49 5.19
C VAL A 318 -2.19 13.14 3.82
N GLY A 319 -3.26 12.38 3.77
CA GLY A 319 -3.93 12.00 2.54
C GLY A 319 -4.78 10.75 2.68
N THR A 320 -5.40 10.33 1.59
CA THR A 320 -6.17 9.09 1.56
C THR A 320 -5.33 7.97 0.97
N VAL A 321 -5.22 6.87 1.71
CA VAL A 321 -4.57 5.64 1.27
C VAL A 321 -5.62 4.55 1.17
N LYS A 322 -5.78 3.95 -0.02
CA LYS A 322 -6.66 2.80 -0.20
C LYS A 322 -5.84 1.53 -0.40
N VAL A 323 -6.17 0.48 0.36
CA VAL A 323 -5.56 -0.85 0.23
C VAL A 323 -6.64 -1.82 -0.22
N ALA A 324 -6.55 -2.33 -1.43
CA ALA A 324 -7.52 -3.29 -1.96
C ALA A 324 -6.89 -4.15 -3.06
N ASN A 325 -7.24 -5.45 -3.13
CA ASN A 325 -6.83 -6.35 -4.20
C ASN A 325 -5.32 -6.37 -4.43
N SER A 326 -4.53 -6.49 -3.38
CA SER A 326 -3.05 -6.43 -3.43
C SER A 326 -2.50 -5.13 -4.04
N LYS A 327 -3.25 -4.05 -3.96
CA LYS A 327 -2.91 -2.73 -4.47
C LYS A 327 -3.04 -1.67 -3.39
N LEU A 328 -2.06 -0.77 -3.34
CA LEU A 328 -2.06 0.44 -2.55
C LEU A 328 -2.30 1.62 -3.50
N LEU A 329 -3.31 2.42 -3.23
CA LEU A 329 -3.60 3.65 -3.96
C LEU A 329 -3.39 4.84 -3.03
N PHE A 330 -2.49 5.73 -3.42
CA PHE A 330 -2.28 7.04 -2.80
C PHE A 330 -3.14 8.08 -3.52
N ASN A 331 -3.92 8.83 -2.77
CA ASN A 331 -4.78 9.86 -3.32
C ASN A 331 -4.63 11.15 -2.50
N LYS A 332 -4.17 12.20 -3.17
CA LYS A 332 -3.92 13.52 -2.58
C LYS A 332 -3.03 13.46 -1.34
N VAL A 333 -2.01 12.64 -1.38
CA VAL A 333 -1.05 12.55 -0.28
C VAL A 333 -0.13 13.75 -0.33
N ALA A 334 0.02 14.42 0.81
CA ALA A 334 1.03 15.44 1.05
C ALA A 334 1.96 14.97 2.17
N LEU A 335 3.24 15.25 2.03
CA LEU A 335 4.27 14.85 3.00
C LEU A 335 5.49 15.78 2.92
N ASN A 336 6.36 15.71 3.91
CA ASN A 336 7.68 16.32 3.86
C ASN A 336 8.77 15.25 3.89
N LEU A 337 9.76 15.39 3.04
CA LEU A 337 10.92 14.50 2.96
C LEU A 337 12.17 15.29 2.58
N LEU A 338 13.30 15.01 3.25
CA LEU A 338 14.59 15.69 3.05
C LEU A 338 14.54 17.24 3.16
N GLY A 339 13.58 17.75 3.93
CA GLY A 339 13.36 19.19 4.11
C GLY A 339 12.54 19.84 2.99
N SER A 340 11.97 19.05 2.07
CA SER A 340 11.08 19.51 0.99
C SER A 340 9.64 19.09 1.22
N SER A 341 8.69 19.82 0.64
CA SER A 341 7.28 19.42 0.60
C SER A 341 7.01 18.66 -0.69
N MET A 342 6.31 17.55 -0.55
CA MET A 342 5.96 16.66 -1.66
C MET A 342 4.47 16.37 -1.69
N SER A 343 3.92 16.20 -2.88
CA SER A 343 2.63 15.58 -3.12
C SER A 343 2.84 14.26 -3.86
N LEU A 344 1.96 13.30 -3.60
CA LEU A 344 2.02 11.96 -4.17
C LEU A 344 0.61 11.48 -4.51
N ASP A 345 0.43 11.07 -5.74
CA ASP A 345 -0.71 10.30 -6.22
C ASP A 345 -0.20 9.07 -6.97
N GLY A 346 -0.93 7.95 -6.94
CA GLY A 346 -0.53 6.78 -7.72
C GLY A 346 -0.77 5.46 -7.03
N THR A 347 -0.17 4.41 -7.58
CA THR A 347 -0.39 3.04 -7.14
C THR A 347 0.91 2.26 -6.97
N TYR A 348 0.90 1.40 -5.97
CA TYR A 348 1.84 0.30 -5.79
C TYR A 348 1.04 -1.01 -5.77
N GLU A 349 1.43 -1.98 -6.58
CA GLU A 349 0.69 -3.23 -6.76
C GLU A 349 1.60 -4.44 -6.59
N THR A 350 1.13 -5.41 -5.81
CA THR A 350 1.81 -6.67 -5.51
C THR A 350 0.98 -7.91 -5.84
N SER A 351 0.09 -7.82 -6.83
CA SER A 351 -0.64 -8.99 -7.35
C SER A 351 0.32 -10.09 -7.81
N ASN A 352 1.51 -9.72 -8.24
CA ASN A 352 2.65 -10.59 -8.41
C ASN A 352 3.82 -10.09 -7.54
N PRO A 353 4.05 -10.69 -6.34
CA PRO A 353 5.09 -10.24 -5.42
C PRO A 353 6.52 -10.34 -5.99
N LYS A 354 6.74 -11.20 -6.99
CA LYS A 354 8.05 -11.31 -7.67
C LYS A 354 8.30 -10.19 -8.67
N LYS A 355 7.27 -9.44 -9.02
CA LYS A 355 7.32 -8.34 -9.98
C LYS A 355 6.34 -7.24 -9.59
N PRO A 356 6.57 -6.57 -8.45
CA PRO A 356 5.72 -5.45 -8.04
C PRO A 356 5.75 -4.33 -9.08
N THR A 357 4.70 -3.53 -9.15
CA THR A 357 4.63 -2.39 -10.06
C THR A 357 4.32 -1.11 -9.32
N VAL A 358 4.87 -0.01 -9.79
CA VAL A 358 4.55 1.33 -9.34
C VAL A 358 4.12 2.20 -10.52
N ASP A 359 3.10 3.03 -10.30
CA ASP A 359 2.69 4.10 -11.20
C ASP A 359 2.36 5.32 -10.34
N MET A 360 3.30 6.25 -10.26
CA MET A 360 3.28 7.36 -9.31
C MET A 360 3.39 8.70 -10.03
N ILE A 361 2.74 9.70 -9.45
CA ILE A 361 2.88 11.11 -9.84
C ILE A 361 3.29 11.88 -8.59
N PHE A 362 4.41 12.57 -8.68
CA PHE A 362 4.96 13.41 -7.62
C PHE A 362 4.89 14.88 -7.98
N GLY A 363 4.60 15.71 -7.00
CA GLY A 363 4.96 17.12 -6.98
C GLY A 363 6.02 17.34 -5.91
N ILE A 364 7.05 18.12 -6.18
CA ILE A 364 8.17 18.35 -5.26
C ILE A 364 8.49 19.84 -5.23
N LYS A 365 8.67 20.40 -4.03
CA LYS A 365 9.04 21.82 -3.86
C LYS A 365 10.33 21.95 -3.08
N ASN A 366 11.32 22.63 -3.69
CA ASN A 366 12.58 23.02 -3.08
C ASN A 366 13.37 21.85 -2.49
N LEU A 367 13.50 20.75 -3.25
CA LEU A 367 14.35 19.61 -2.85
C LEU A 367 15.81 19.94 -3.14
N ASP A 368 16.66 19.70 -2.17
CA ASP A 368 18.11 19.82 -2.31
C ASP A 368 18.65 18.74 -3.23
N ILE A 369 19.35 19.15 -4.28
CA ILE A 369 19.87 18.25 -5.33
C ILE A 369 20.86 17.24 -4.75
N GLN A 370 21.75 17.67 -3.83
CA GLN A 370 22.76 16.79 -3.22
C GLN A 370 22.10 15.77 -2.30
N LYS A 371 21.13 16.21 -1.47
CA LYS A 371 20.36 15.28 -0.63
C LYS A 371 19.60 14.25 -1.46
N ALA A 372 18.97 14.68 -2.55
CA ALA A 372 18.28 13.79 -3.47
C ALA A 372 19.24 12.78 -4.11
N PHE A 373 20.41 13.23 -4.58
CA PHE A 373 21.44 12.38 -5.19
C PHE A 373 21.97 11.32 -4.22
N VAL A 374 22.27 11.71 -2.97
CA VAL A 374 22.78 10.77 -1.96
C VAL A 374 21.72 9.75 -1.56
N THR A 375 20.46 10.19 -1.39
CA THR A 375 19.38 9.36 -0.86
C THR A 375 18.82 8.38 -1.90
N PHE A 376 18.68 8.82 -3.16
CA PHE A 376 18.00 8.03 -4.18
C PHE A 376 18.97 7.47 -5.23
N ASN A 377 19.27 6.18 -5.15
CA ASN A 377 20.14 5.50 -6.11
C ASN A 377 19.68 5.65 -7.58
N THR A 378 18.36 5.75 -7.79
CA THR A 378 17.79 6.00 -9.12
C THR A 378 18.29 7.31 -9.70
N ILE A 379 18.42 8.38 -8.91
CA ILE A 379 18.93 9.68 -9.37
C ILE A 379 20.39 9.57 -9.80
N LYS A 380 21.21 8.79 -9.11
CA LYS A 380 22.61 8.54 -9.51
C LYS A 380 22.73 7.97 -10.91
N LYS A 381 21.77 7.14 -11.31
CA LYS A 381 21.72 6.52 -12.64
C LYS A 381 21.16 7.43 -13.73
N ILE A 382 20.03 8.11 -13.46
CA ILE A 382 19.32 8.90 -14.47
C ILE A 382 19.87 10.33 -14.64
N ALA A 383 20.51 10.88 -13.60
CA ALA A 383 21.02 12.25 -13.59
C ALA A 383 22.41 12.35 -12.91
N PRO A 384 23.45 11.72 -13.46
CA PRO A 384 24.79 11.71 -12.86
C PRO A 384 25.37 13.12 -12.65
N ILE A 385 24.94 14.11 -13.43
CA ILE A 385 25.32 15.54 -13.27
C ILE A 385 24.96 16.08 -11.87
N ALA A 386 23.90 15.55 -11.24
CA ALA A 386 23.45 15.97 -9.91
C ALA A 386 24.53 15.77 -8.83
N GLU A 387 25.49 14.86 -9.03
CA GLU A 387 26.66 14.68 -8.14
C GLU A 387 27.45 15.98 -7.95
N LYS A 388 27.61 16.74 -9.02
CA LYS A 388 28.43 17.98 -9.06
C LYS A 388 27.56 19.24 -8.97
N MET A 389 26.25 19.10 -8.78
CA MET A 389 25.31 20.20 -8.82
C MET A 389 24.87 20.59 -7.40
N LYS A 390 25.01 21.87 -7.04
CA LYS A 390 24.54 22.43 -5.76
C LYS A 390 23.37 23.36 -6.02
N GLY A 391 22.29 23.20 -5.23
CA GLY A 391 21.10 24.04 -5.34
C GLY A 391 19.82 23.29 -5.06
N LEU A 392 18.69 23.93 -5.33
CA LEU A 392 17.36 23.41 -5.12
C LEU A 392 16.62 23.24 -6.44
N PHE A 393 15.78 22.19 -6.51
CA PHE A 393 14.87 22.01 -7.62
C PHE A 393 13.42 21.79 -7.13
N SER A 394 12.49 22.05 -8.03
CA SER A 394 11.07 21.76 -7.87
C SER A 394 10.54 21.08 -9.12
N THR A 395 9.49 20.29 -8.98
CA THR A 395 8.71 19.73 -10.09
C THR A 395 7.24 19.78 -9.74
N ASN A 396 6.39 20.22 -10.66
CA ASN A 396 4.95 20.21 -10.46
C ASN A 396 4.36 18.83 -10.75
N ILE A 397 4.88 18.18 -11.77
CA ILE A 397 4.46 16.84 -12.19
C ILE A 397 5.70 16.05 -12.58
N PHE A 398 5.94 14.99 -11.82
CA PHE A 398 6.92 13.96 -12.13
C PHE A 398 6.20 12.62 -12.16
N LYS A 399 5.91 12.11 -13.36
CA LYS A 399 5.34 10.78 -13.55
C LYS A 399 6.46 9.74 -13.53
N PHE A 400 6.23 8.64 -12.82
CA PHE A 400 7.19 7.56 -12.64
C PHE A 400 6.45 6.21 -12.67
N THR A 401 6.73 5.39 -13.66
CA THR A 401 6.13 4.05 -13.84
C THR A 401 7.22 3.04 -14.08
N THR A 402 7.25 1.96 -13.30
CA THR A 402 8.23 0.87 -13.49
C THR A 402 7.79 -0.42 -12.80
N ASN A 403 8.36 -1.54 -13.20
CA ASN A 403 8.40 -2.74 -12.38
C ASN A 403 9.51 -2.60 -11.34
N LEU A 404 9.33 -3.25 -10.19
CA LEU A 404 10.36 -3.34 -9.16
C LEU A 404 10.93 -4.76 -9.11
N ASP A 405 12.18 -4.87 -8.70
CA ASP A 405 12.81 -6.15 -8.38
C ASP A 405 12.54 -6.53 -6.91
N SER A 406 13.08 -7.67 -6.47
CA SER A 406 12.96 -8.18 -5.10
C SER A 406 13.55 -7.25 -4.02
N LYS A 407 14.39 -6.30 -4.41
CA LYS A 407 14.99 -5.29 -3.54
C LYS A 407 14.30 -3.93 -3.67
N MET A 408 13.10 -3.89 -4.27
CA MET A 408 12.32 -2.67 -4.53
C MET A 408 13.05 -1.65 -5.42
N MET A 409 14.06 -2.10 -6.19
CA MET A 409 14.77 -1.24 -7.14
C MET A 409 14.02 -1.22 -8.49
N PRO A 410 13.97 -0.07 -9.17
CA PRO A 410 13.38 0.02 -10.49
C PRO A 410 14.08 -0.92 -11.49
N VAL A 411 13.30 -1.69 -12.23
CA VAL A 411 13.75 -2.45 -13.40
C VAL A 411 13.87 -1.46 -14.56
N TYR A 412 15.09 -1.02 -14.84
CA TYR A 412 15.36 0.12 -15.73
C TYR A 412 14.84 -0.07 -17.16
N GLU A 413 14.74 -1.31 -17.65
CA GLU A 413 14.15 -1.64 -18.95
C GLU A 413 12.65 -1.31 -19.01
N SER A 414 11.97 -1.38 -17.87
CA SER A 414 10.54 -1.04 -17.74
C SER A 414 10.30 0.41 -17.30
N LEU A 415 11.38 1.14 -16.99
CA LEU A 415 11.28 2.48 -16.45
C LEU A 415 10.77 3.47 -17.50
N TYR A 416 9.64 4.07 -17.18
CA TYR A 416 9.15 5.27 -17.83
C TYR A 416 9.06 6.39 -16.80
N ALA A 417 9.65 7.54 -17.09
CA ALA A 417 9.44 8.74 -16.29
C ALA A 417 9.35 9.96 -17.21
N ALA A 418 8.54 10.92 -16.81
CA ALA A 418 8.40 12.18 -17.54
C ALA A 418 8.01 13.31 -16.59
N GLY A 419 8.47 14.51 -16.89
CA GLY A 419 8.15 15.65 -16.05
C GLY A 419 8.85 16.93 -16.45
N ASP A 420 8.69 17.90 -15.57
CA ASP A 420 9.42 19.15 -15.60
C ASP A 420 10.35 19.26 -14.38
N LEU A 421 11.48 19.90 -14.55
CA LEU A 421 12.41 20.19 -13.49
C LEU A 421 12.67 21.70 -13.50
N GLN A 422 12.14 22.39 -12.50
CA GLN A 422 12.39 23.82 -12.30
C GLN A 422 13.59 23.98 -11.37
N ILE A 423 14.67 24.53 -11.88
CA ILE A 423 15.89 24.84 -11.14
C ILE A 423 15.95 26.36 -10.99
N ASN A 424 15.70 26.86 -9.78
CA ASN A 424 15.65 28.30 -9.55
C ASN A 424 17.04 28.91 -9.43
N ASP A 425 17.91 28.26 -8.67
CA ASP A 425 19.31 28.67 -8.52
C ASP A 425 20.14 27.44 -8.19
N ALA A 426 21.00 27.05 -9.15
CA ALA A 426 21.96 25.97 -8.94
C ALA A 426 23.22 26.23 -9.76
N THR A 427 24.33 25.73 -9.26
CA THR A 427 25.65 25.84 -9.89
C THR A 427 26.24 24.45 -10.06
N VAL A 428 26.86 24.25 -11.23
CA VAL A 428 27.62 23.04 -11.56
C VAL A 428 29.06 23.45 -11.88
N THR A 429 30.02 22.70 -11.36
CA THR A 429 31.45 22.87 -11.63
C THR A 429 32.08 21.51 -11.89
N ASN A 430 33.20 21.51 -12.60
CA ASN A 430 34.01 20.31 -12.86
C ASN A 430 33.26 19.20 -13.61
N ILE A 431 32.44 19.57 -14.59
CA ILE A 431 31.87 18.63 -15.56
C ILE A 431 32.75 18.59 -16.79
N GLU A 432 33.28 17.41 -17.13
CA GLU A 432 34.23 17.22 -18.19
C GLU A 432 33.74 17.71 -19.55
N ALA A 433 32.44 17.57 -19.85
CA ALA A 433 31.86 18.09 -21.09
C ALA A 433 31.93 19.63 -21.15
N PHE A 434 31.64 20.33 -20.05
CA PHE A 434 31.76 21.79 -20.00
C PHE A 434 33.20 22.25 -19.93
N ASN A 435 34.12 21.49 -19.29
CA ASN A 435 35.55 21.76 -19.33
C ASN A 435 36.04 21.74 -20.78
N LYS A 436 35.69 20.73 -21.57
CA LYS A 436 36.05 20.65 -23.00
C LYS A 436 35.43 21.77 -23.86
N VAL A 437 34.21 22.18 -23.54
CA VAL A 437 33.59 23.35 -24.16
C VAL A 437 34.43 24.61 -23.82
N ALA A 438 34.76 24.81 -22.55
CA ALA A 438 35.59 25.93 -22.09
C ALA A 438 36.94 25.95 -22.78
N ASP A 439 37.61 24.80 -22.89
CA ASP A 439 38.91 24.66 -23.56
C ASP A 439 38.81 24.95 -25.07
N ALA A 440 37.75 24.47 -25.76
CA ALA A 440 37.52 24.72 -27.19
C ALA A 440 37.36 26.22 -27.50
N PHE A 441 36.81 26.98 -26.57
CA PHE A 441 36.62 28.43 -26.69
C PHE A 441 37.69 29.26 -25.96
N LYS A 442 38.64 28.58 -25.26
CA LYS A 442 39.68 29.23 -24.42
C LYS A 442 39.07 30.17 -23.37
N ARG A 443 38.00 29.68 -22.69
CA ARG A 443 37.20 30.44 -21.71
C ARG A 443 37.09 29.68 -20.39
N GLU A 444 38.03 29.92 -19.49
CA GLU A 444 38.08 29.25 -18.17
C GLU A 444 36.79 29.45 -17.35
N GLU A 445 36.16 30.63 -17.46
CA GLU A 445 34.92 30.96 -16.78
C GLU A 445 33.73 30.07 -17.21
N TRP A 446 33.85 29.33 -18.32
CA TRP A 446 32.83 28.41 -18.81
C TRP A 446 32.86 27.03 -18.16
N LYS A 447 33.86 26.75 -17.34
CA LYS A 447 33.93 25.55 -16.51
C LYS A 447 32.88 25.57 -15.39
N LYS A 448 32.31 26.74 -15.10
CA LYS A 448 31.21 26.95 -14.21
C LYS A 448 29.92 27.21 -15.00
N VAL A 449 28.88 26.43 -14.72
CA VAL A 449 27.56 26.58 -15.35
C VAL A 449 26.54 26.95 -14.30
N ASP A 450 25.82 28.03 -14.55
CA ASP A 450 24.78 28.52 -13.66
C ASP A 450 23.38 28.20 -14.24
N PHE A 451 22.56 27.58 -13.43
CA PHE A 451 21.16 27.31 -13.70
C PHE A 451 20.33 28.33 -12.91
N LYS A 452 19.86 29.37 -13.57
CA LYS A 452 19.01 30.40 -12.96
C LYS A 452 17.65 30.41 -13.63
N ASN A 453 16.61 30.02 -12.91
CA ASN A 453 15.23 29.91 -13.42
C ASN A 453 15.14 29.02 -14.67
N VAL A 454 15.82 27.87 -14.64
CA VAL A 454 15.87 26.93 -15.77
C VAL A 454 14.76 25.91 -15.63
N LEU A 455 13.93 25.78 -16.65
CA LEU A 455 12.93 24.72 -16.77
C LEU A 455 13.46 23.66 -17.75
N VAL A 456 13.73 22.46 -17.25
CA VAL A 456 14.14 21.30 -18.04
C VAL A 456 12.97 20.33 -18.11
N LYS A 457 12.40 20.14 -19.31
CA LYS A 457 11.41 19.08 -19.56
C LYS A 457 12.15 17.83 -20.03
N TYR A 458 11.77 16.69 -19.46
CA TYR A 458 12.45 15.43 -19.77
C TYR A 458 11.49 14.26 -19.86
N GLU A 459 11.96 13.21 -20.53
CA GLU A 459 11.33 11.90 -20.65
C GLU A 459 12.39 10.81 -20.51
N VAL A 460 12.12 9.81 -19.69
CA VAL A 460 12.96 8.62 -19.54
C VAL A 460 12.26 7.45 -20.18
N LYS A 461 12.88 6.84 -21.19
CA LYS A 461 12.38 5.64 -21.85
C LYS A 461 13.49 4.88 -22.55
N GLY A 462 13.36 3.57 -22.66
CA GLY A 462 14.34 2.73 -23.35
C GLY A 462 15.77 2.90 -22.83
N GLY A 463 15.93 3.05 -21.52
CA GLY A 463 17.23 3.23 -20.89
C GLY A 463 17.91 4.58 -21.15
N ARG A 464 17.18 5.60 -21.58
CA ARG A 464 17.72 6.95 -21.84
C ARG A 464 16.83 8.05 -21.28
N VAL A 465 17.46 9.12 -20.78
CA VAL A 465 16.84 10.38 -20.39
C VAL A 465 16.95 11.36 -21.55
N TYR A 466 15.85 11.75 -22.12
CA TYR A 466 15.75 12.74 -23.19
C TYR A 466 15.38 14.09 -22.59
N THR A 467 16.15 15.15 -22.88
CA THR A 467 15.82 16.52 -22.47
C THR A 467 15.32 17.31 -23.67
N LYS A 468 14.23 18.05 -23.48
CA LYS A 468 13.77 19.05 -24.44
C LYS A 468 14.70 20.26 -24.41
N PRO A 469 14.69 21.15 -25.42
CA PRO A 469 15.55 22.33 -25.43
C PRO A 469 15.37 23.19 -24.16
N PHE A 470 16.48 23.54 -23.53
CA PHE A 470 16.56 24.40 -22.36
C PHE A 470 17.80 25.28 -22.42
N ASN A 471 17.83 26.40 -21.67
CA ASN A 471 18.93 27.34 -21.66
C ASN A 471 19.64 27.34 -20.31
N VAL A 472 20.95 27.35 -20.35
CA VAL A 472 21.83 27.56 -19.19
C VAL A 472 22.76 28.74 -19.44
N LYS A 473 23.38 29.27 -18.39
CA LYS A 473 24.37 30.33 -18.51
C LYS A 473 25.78 29.78 -18.30
N VAL A 474 26.66 30.05 -19.25
CA VAL A 474 28.10 29.75 -19.20
C VAL A 474 28.86 31.05 -19.36
N GLY A 475 29.64 31.48 -18.37
CA GLY A 475 30.33 32.74 -18.40
C GLY A 475 29.46 33.95 -18.75
N GLY A 476 28.19 33.93 -18.29
CA GLY A 476 27.21 34.98 -18.60
C GLY A 476 26.49 34.85 -19.95
N GLN A 477 26.95 33.97 -20.86
CA GLN A 477 26.34 33.71 -22.17
C GLN A 477 25.23 32.65 -22.08
N ASN A 478 24.20 32.75 -22.92
CA ASN A 478 23.18 31.74 -23.02
C ASN A 478 23.63 30.58 -23.89
N LEU A 479 23.62 29.38 -23.34
CA LEU A 479 23.81 28.13 -24.06
C LEU A 479 22.50 27.36 -24.09
N ALA A 480 21.92 27.24 -25.29
CA ALA A 480 20.74 26.37 -25.50
C ALA A 480 21.22 24.94 -25.69
N LEU A 481 20.65 24.00 -24.94
CA LEU A 481 21.00 22.57 -24.96
C LEU A 481 19.78 21.72 -25.18
N SER A 482 19.93 20.63 -25.94
CA SER A 482 18.95 19.54 -26.02
C SER A 482 19.67 18.23 -26.31
N GLY A 483 19.16 17.11 -25.86
CA GLY A 483 19.80 15.83 -26.13
C GLY A 483 19.36 14.72 -25.20
N SER A 484 20.25 13.76 -24.99
CA SER A 484 19.93 12.62 -24.12
C SER A 484 21.18 12.09 -23.39
N THR A 485 20.92 11.49 -22.21
CA THR A 485 21.88 10.74 -21.42
C THR A 485 21.38 9.31 -21.25
N GLY A 486 22.18 8.31 -21.64
CA GLY A 486 21.91 6.90 -21.41
C GLY A 486 22.17 6.50 -19.95
N LEU A 487 21.46 5.48 -19.45
CA LEU A 487 21.76 4.85 -18.16
C LEU A 487 23.12 4.16 -18.14
N ASP A 488 23.70 3.89 -19.33
CA ASP A 488 25.07 3.46 -19.57
C ASP A 488 26.07 4.63 -19.56
N GLN A 489 25.63 5.84 -19.18
CA GLN A 489 26.37 7.10 -19.15
C GLN A 489 26.78 7.65 -20.53
N THR A 490 26.32 7.08 -21.63
CA THR A 490 26.51 7.70 -22.95
C THR A 490 25.74 9.01 -23.04
N ILE A 491 26.33 10.04 -23.65
CA ILE A 491 25.68 11.33 -23.86
C ILE A 491 25.58 11.65 -25.35
N ASN A 492 24.50 12.32 -25.71
CA ASN A 492 24.28 12.84 -27.05
C ASN A 492 23.51 14.16 -26.94
N TYR A 493 24.26 15.27 -26.93
CA TYR A 493 23.66 16.60 -26.80
C TYR A 493 24.06 17.47 -27.98
N THR A 494 23.14 18.30 -28.39
CA THR A 494 23.41 19.44 -29.29
C THR A 494 23.18 20.73 -28.55
N GLY A 495 23.94 21.72 -28.85
CA GLY A 495 23.82 23.03 -28.24
C GLY A 495 24.06 24.16 -29.23
N THR A 496 23.63 25.37 -28.84
CA THR A 496 23.91 26.60 -29.55
C THR A 496 24.25 27.68 -28.55
N VAL A 497 25.39 28.31 -28.73
CA VAL A 497 25.81 29.47 -27.94
C VAL A 497 25.90 30.71 -28.84
N ALA A 498 25.28 31.81 -28.37
CA ALA A 498 25.37 33.12 -29.04
C ALA A 498 26.53 33.93 -28.46
N LEU A 499 27.54 34.19 -29.26
CA LEU A 499 28.71 34.92 -28.82
C LEU A 499 28.89 36.23 -29.60
N PRO A 500 29.25 37.34 -28.90
CA PRO A 500 29.76 38.52 -29.59
C PRO A 500 30.98 38.14 -30.43
N ARG A 501 30.99 38.57 -31.64
CA ARG A 501 32.04 38.26 -32.60
C ARG A 501 33.48 38.60 -32.12
N LYS A 502 33.62 39.73 -31.41
CA LYS A 502 34.86 40.14 -30.77
C LYS A 502 35.45 39.12 -29.81
N ASP A 503 34.61 38.23 -29.30
CA ASP A 503 34.95 37.24 -28.29
C ASP A 503 35.44 35.91 -28.86
N LEU A 504 35.47 35.77 -30.20
CA LEU A 504 35.95 34.56 -30.89
C LEU A 504 37.46 34.45 -31.04
N GLY A 505 38.23 35.47 -30.65
CA GLY A 505 39.68 35.44 -30.68
C GLY A 505 40.26 35.05 -32.05
N ALA A 506 41.19 34.06 -32.11
CA ALA A 506 41.81 33.58 -33.34
C ALA A 506 40.81 33.04 -34.38
N ALA A 507 39.66 32.48 -33.93
CA ALA A 507 38.60 32.03 -34.84
C ALA A 507 37.94 33.20 -35.59
N ASN A 508 37.86 34.38 -34.97
CA ASN A 508 37.37 35.59 -35.64
C ASN A 508 38.29 36.03 -36.80
N SER A 509 39.60 35.88 -36.63
CA SER A 509 40.55 36.23 -37.66
C SER A 509 40.45 35.29 -38.87
N ALA A 510 40.24 34.01 -38.67
CA ALA A 510 40.02 33.03 -39.74
C ALA A 510 38.71 33.31 -40.50
N VAL A 511 37.63 33.61 -39.77
CA VAL A 511 36.33 33.96 -40.36
C VAL A 511 36.39 35.27 -41.12
N ASN A 512 37.08 36.28 -40.58
CA ASN A 512 37.32 37.55 -41.29
C ASN A 512 38.15 37.37 -42.57
N GLY A 513 39.13 36.47 -42.55
CA GLY A 513 39.94 36.14 -43.73
C GLY A 513 39.12 35.48 -44.84
N VAL A 514 38.22 34.55 -44.48
CA VAL A 514 37.32 33.89 -45.43
C VAL A 514 36.27 34.87 -45.98
N LEU A 515 35.73 35.75 -45.15
CA LEU A 515 34.76 36.77 -45.58
C LEU A 515 35.40 37.87 -46.44
N ALA A 516 36.59 38.29 -46.10
CA ALA A 516 37.37 39.19 -46.97
C ALA A 516 37.59 38.58 -48.37
N GLN A 517 37.89 37.25 -48.41
CA GLN A 517 38.00 36.53 -49.67
C GLN A 517 36.65 36.37 -50.40
N LEU A 518 35.55 36.17 -49.70
CA LEU A 518 34.21 36.07 -50.29
C LEU A 518 33.70 37.43 -50.79
N ASN A 519 33.92 38.51 -50.04
CA ASN A 519 33.59 39.87 -50.48
C ASN A 519 34.46 40.29 -51.68
N GLN A 520 35.73 39.88 -51.71
CA GLN A 520 36.62 40.15 -52.80
C GLN A 520 36.29 39.34 -54.08
N LYS A 521 35.85 38.07 -53.93
CA LYS A 521 35.54 37.20 -55.08
C LYS A 521 34.07 37.32 -55.52
N GLY A 522 33.18 37.77 -54.66
CA GLY A 522 31.70 37.76 -54.91
C GLY A 522 31.11 39.12 -55.18
N GLY A 523 31.79 40.23 -55.02
CA GLY A 523 31.26 41.59 -55.20
C GLY A 523 30.14 41.93 -54.22
N THR A 524 30.07 41.23 -53.11
CA THR A 524 28.99 41.35 -52.10
C THR A 524 29.50 42.12 -50.88
N ASN A 525 28.73 43.10 -50.42
CA ASN A 525 29.00 43.87 -49.20
C ASN A 525 28.25 43.19 -48.01
N ILE A 526 28.64 41.98 -47.68
CA ILE A 526 28.04 41.21 -46.60
C ILE A 526 28.46 41.86 -45.28
N LYS A 527 27.54 42.53 -44.60
CA LYS A 527 27.73 43.01 -43.24
C LYS A 527 27.51 41.83 -42.28
N MET A 528 28.50 41.58 -41.46
CA MET A 528 28.43 40.50 -40.49
C MET A 528 27.64 40.90 -39.25
N ASN A 529 26.81 40.02 -38.76
CA ASN A 529 26.16 40.20 -37.48
C ASN A 529 27.18 40.26 -36.34
N GLU A 530 26.97 41.16 -35.39
CA GLU A 530 27.82 41.30 -34.20
C GLU A 530 27.74 40.07 -33.28
N ILE A 531 26.69 39.26 -33.40
CA ILE A 531 26.48 38.04 -32.64
C ILE A 531 26.54 36.85 -33.60
N ILE A 532 27.29 35.84 -33.23
CA ILE A 532 27.46 34.58 -33.98
C ILE A 532 26.90 33.42 -33.15
N ASN A 533 26.01 32.64 -33.75
CA ASN A 533 25.48 31.41 -33.15
C ASN A 533 26.38 30.22 -33.52
N ILE A 534 27.02 29.62 -32.51
CA ILE A 534 27.93 28.49 -32.70
C ILE A 534 27.20 27.21 -32.24
N GLY A 535 27.09 26.27 -33.16
CA GLY A 535 26.59 24.93 -32.88
C GLY A 535 27.65 24.10 -32.17
N LEU A 536 27.17 23.36 -31.16
CA LEU A 536 27.94 22.40 -30.36
C LEU A 536 27.34 21.02 -30.52
N VAL A 537 28.17 20.00 -30.63
CA VAL A 537 27.79 18.58 -30.53
C VAL A 537 28.64 17.94 -29.46
N MET A 538 27.96 17.33 -28.47
CA MET A 538 28.61 16.63 -27.37
C MET A 538 28.20 15.16 -27.43
N GLY A 539 29.16 14.26 -27.50
CA GLY A 539 28.99 12.81 -27.55
C GLY A 539 29.92 12.10 -26.57
N GLY A 540 30.07 10.79 -26.74
CA GLY A 540 30.89 9.96 -25.86
C GLY A 540 30.17 9.57 -24.58
N THR A 541 30.86 9.58 -23.45
CA THR A 541 30.27 9.29 -22.12
C THR A 541 30.39 10.49 -21.19
N PHE A 542 29.61 10.49 -20.12
CA PHE A 542 29.63 11.56 -19.11
C PHE A 542 31.05 11.83 -18.56
N THR A 543 31.86 10.78 -18.39
CA THR A 543 33.25 10.87 -17.88
C THR A 543 34.29 11.07 -18.96
N LYS A 544 33.98 10.69 -20.22
CA LYS A 544 34.87 10.85 -21.38
C LYS A 544 34.12 11.45 -22.57
N PRO A 545 33.67 12.71 -22.46
CA PRO A 545 32.89 13.34 -23.51
C PRO A 545 33.75 13.70 -24.73
N THR A 546 33.14 13.75 -25.90
CA THR A 546 33.68 14.38 -27.10
C THR A 546 32.92 15.67 -27.36
N VAL A 547 33.58 16.73 -27.72
CA VAL A 547 32.99 18.03 -28.08
C VAL A 547 33.48 18.46 -29.44
N SER A 548 32.55 18.79 -30.31
CA SER A 548 32.87 19.40 -31.62
C SER A 548 32.00 20.65 -31.82
N THR A 549 32.50 21.55 -32.64
CA THR A 549 31.85 22.81 -32.99
C THR A 549 31.76 22.97 -34.50
N ASN A 550 30.75 23.68 -34.99
CA ASN A 550 30.62 24.00 -36.41
C ASN A 550 31.32 25.32 -36.79
N LEU A 551 32.30 25.77 -36.01
CA LEU A 551 33.04 27.02 -36.28
C LEU A 551 33.62 27.08 -37.68
N ALA A 552 34.08 25.93 -38.22
CA ALA A 552 34.61 25.86 -39.59
C ALA A 552 33.53 25.98 -40.67
N ASP A 553 32.30 25.50 -40.36
CA ASP A 553 31.19 25.51 -41.32
C ASP A 553 30.49 26.87 -41.38
N ILE A 554 30.48 27.62 -40.26
CA ILE A 554 29.94 28.99 -40.21
C ILE A 554 30.69 29.90 -41.17
N ALA A 555 32.00 29.61 -41.43
CA ALA A 555 32.79 30.34 -42.41
C ALA A 555 32.36 30.08 -43.86
N LYS A 556 31.64 29.01 -44.13
CA LYS A 556 31.25 28.59 -45.48
C LYS A 556 29.81 28.91 -45.88
N ASN A 557 28.93 29.03 -44.92
CA ASN A 557 27.50 29.23 -45.20
C ASN A 557 27.02 30.60 -44.76
N GLU A 558 26.20 31.25 -45.58
CA GLU A 558 25.62 32.56 -45.33
C GLU A 558 25.00 32.64 -43.93
N ALA A 559 25.65 33.41 -43.07
CA ALA A 559 25.35 33.53 -41.64
C ALA A 559 23.94 34.03 -41.34
N SER A 560 23.25 34.66 -42.27
CA SER A 560 21.91 35.23 -42.05
C SER A 560 20.77 34.26 -42.27
N SER A 561 20.84 33.32 -43.21
CA SER A 561 19.74 32.39 -43.51
C SER A 561 19.64 31.27 -42.46
N LEU A 562 20.80 30.81 -41.98
CA LEU A 562 20.82 29.79 -40.92
C LEU A 562 20.29 30.32 -39.58
N LYS A 563 20.56 31.60 -39.27
CA LYS A 563 20.07 32.25 -38.04
C LYS A 563 18.55 32.30 -38.01
N ASN A 564 17.94 32.72 -39.10
CA ASN A 564 16.49 32.84 -39.15
C ASN A 564 15.80 31.45 -39.10
N GLN A 565 16.33 30.49 -39.87
CA GLN A 565 15.78 29.12 -39.88
C GLN A 565 15.93 28.41 -38.52
N LEU A 566 17.09 28.54 -37.85
CA LEU A 566 17.28 27.93 -36.52
C LEU A 566 16.45 28.65 -35.45
N THR A 567 16.40 29.98 -35.48
CA THR A 567 15.60 30.76 -34.50
C THR A 567 14.10 30.49 -34.68
N ASP A 568 13.65 30.45 -35.93
CA ASP A 568 12.26 30.17 -36.26
C ASP A 568 11.89 28.71 -35.94
N GLU A 569 12.77 27.76 -36.20
CA GLU A 569 12.57 26.36 -35.89
C GLU A 569 12.56 26.11 -34.35
N VAL A 570 13.49 26.74 -33.62
CA VAL A 570 13.53 26.68 -32.15
C VAL A 570 12.30 27.33 -31.55
N ASN A 571 11.87 28.50 -32.07
CA ASN A 571 10.66 29.16 -31.59
C ASN A 571 9.39 28.38 -31.97
N ARG A 572 9.33 27.84 -33.18
CA ARG A 572 8.23 26.95 -33.61
C ARG A 572 8.15 25.70 -32.75
N LYS A 573 9.26 24.98 -32.59
CA LYS A 573 9.33 23.78 -31.75
C LYS A 573 9.07 24.09 -30.28
N LYS A 574 9.56 25.21 -29.77
CA LYS A 574 9.27 25.66 -28.40
C LYS A 574 7.75 25.86 -28.21
N LYS A 575 7.10 26.56 -29.16
CA LYS A 575 5.67 26.79 -29.14
C LYS A 575 4.87 25.48 -29.30
N GLU A 576 5.26 24.63 -30.27
CA GLU A 576 4.64 23.32 -30.45
C GLU A 576 4.78 22.43 -29.21
N LEU A 577 5.94 22.46 -28.55
CA LEU A 577 6.19 21.69 -27.32
C LEU A 577 5.44 22.26 -26.11
N GLU A 578 5.36 23.61 -26.01
CA GLU A 578 4.56 24.26 -24.97
C GLU A 578 3.06 23.95 -25.15
N ASP A 579 2.58 23.96 -26.39
CA ASP A 579 1.19 23.66 -26.74
C ASP A 579 0.88 22.16 -26.57
N GLN A 580 1.81 21.26 -26.98
CA GLN A 580 1.66 19.82 -26.73
C GLN A 580 1.73 19.47 -25.25
N ALA A 581 2.64 20.10 -24.50
CA ALA A 581 2.72 19.87 -23.05
C ALA A 581 1.47 20.39 -22.32
N LYS A 582 0.95 21.58 -22.69
CA LYS A 582 -0.31 22.11 -22.17
C LYS A 582 -1.49 21.20 -22.53
N ALA A 583 -1.56 20.74 -23.79
CA ALA A 583 -2.62 19.84 -24.24
C ALA A 583 -2.56 18.48 -23.53
N GLU A 584 -1.36 17.93 -23.32
CA GLU A 584 -1.20 16.66 -22.61
C GLU A 584 -1.49 16.78 -21.10
N ILE A 585 -1.08 17.89 -20.47
CA ILE A 585 -1.43 18.21 -19.08
C ILE A 585 -2.94 18.37 -18.94
N GLU A 586 -3.57 19.10 -19.86
CA GLU A 586 -5.02 19.32 -19.87
C GLU A 586 -5.80 18.01 -20.14
N LYS A 587 -5.30 17.17 -21.05
CA LYS A 587 -5.84 15.84 -21.35
C LYS A 587 -5.74 14.89 -20.15
N GLN A 588 -4.57 14.82 -19.52
CA GLN A 588 -4.37 13.98 -18.33
C GLN A 588 -5.20 14.47 -17.14
N LYS A 589 -5.30 15.79 -16.97
CA LYS A 589 -6.18 16.39 -15.95
C LYS A 589 -7.66 16.07 -16.23
N LYS A 590 -8.10 16.20 -17.49
CA LYS A 590 -9.46 15.83 -17.91
C LYS A 590 -9.72 14.34 -17.84
N GLU A 591 -8.73 13.49 -18.16
CA GLU A 591 -8.86 12.04 -18.01
C GLU A 591 -8.92 11.63 -16.54
N LEU A 592 -8.13 12.28 -15.66
CA LEU A 592 -8.18 12.03 -14.21
C LEU A 592 -9.51 12.52 -13.61
N GLU A 593 -9.95 13.72 -14.02
CA GLU A 593 -11.27 14.27 -13.62
C GLU A 593 -12.43 13.46 -14.21
N ALA A 594 -12.30 12.98 -15.46
CA ALA A 594 -13.31 12.14 -16.11
C ALA A 594 -13.37 10.73 -15.51
N LYS A 595 -12.22 10.13 -15.18
CA LYS A 595 -12.19 8.85 -14.44
C LYS A 595 -12.77 8.99 -13.04
N GLY A 596 -12.44 10.10 -12.35
CA GLY A 596 -13.02 10.41 -11.04
C GLY A 596 -14.54 10.68 -11.12
N ARG A 597 -15.00 11.43 -12.13
CA ARG A 597 -16.43 11.70 -12.37
C ARG A 597 -17.17 10.46 -12.87
N ALA A 598 -16.57 9.70 -13.79
CA ALA A 598 -17.18 8.46 -14.31
C ALA A 598 -17.33 7.40 -13.21
N GLU A 599 -16.36 7.29 -12.30
CA GLU A 599 -16.46 6.38 -11.16
C GLU A 599 -17.49 6.88 -10.13
N ALA A 600 -17.51 8.21 -9.86
CA ALA A 600 -18.52 8.82 -9.01
C ALA A 600 -19.93 8.71 -9.63
N ASP A 601 -20.06 8.95 -10.94
CA ASP A 601 -21.33 8.79 -11.67
C ASP A 601 -21.77 7.33 -11.80
N ARG A 602 -20.82 6.39 -11.91
CA ARG A 602 -21.09 4.96 -11.87
C ARG A 602 -21.64 4.55 -10.51
N ILE A 603 -20.95 4.96 -9.44
CA ILE A 603 -21.37 4.69 -8.07
C ILE A 603 -22.74 5.36 -7.79
N LYS A 604 -22.94 6.60 -8.26
CA LYS A 604 -24.21 7.31 -8.12
C LYS A 604 -25.35 6.63 -8.90
N LYS A 605 -25.10 6.26 -10.17
CA LYS A 605 -26.09 5.54 -10.98
C LYS A 605 -26.41 4.15 -10.45
N GLU A 606 -25.40 3.43 -9.93
CA GLU A 606 -25.63 2.15 -9.27
C GLU A 606 -26.44 2.30 -7.96
N ALA A 607 -26.16 3.36 -7.20
CA ALA A 607 -26.92 3.69 -6.00
C ALA A 607 -28.36 4.12 -6.33
N GLU A 608 -28.53 4.98 -7.33
CA GLU A 608 -29.84 5.44 -7.81
C GLU A 608 -30.66 4.30 -8.45
N ALA A 609 -30.01 3.42 -9.20
CA ALA A 609 -30.67 2.23 -9.78
C ALA A 609 -31.10 1.22 -8.70
N LYS A 610 -30.27 1.03 -7.66
CA LYS A 610 -30.63 0.19 -6.51
C LYS A 610 -31.76 0.81 -5.69
N ALA A 611 -31.71 2.11 -5.42
CA ALA A 611 -32.75 2.82 -4.71
C ALA A 611 -34.08 2.81 -5.47
N LYS A 612 -34.04 2.98 -6.80
CA LYS A 612 -35.22 2.91 -7.67
C LYS A 612 -35.81 1.50 -7.72
N ALA A 613 -34.95 0.47 -7.83
CA ALA A 613 -35.42 -0.92 -7.82
C ALA A 613 -36.04 -1.33 -6.48
N GLU A 614 -35.55 -0.80 -5.36
CA GLU A 614 -36.15 -1.01 -4.05
C GLU A 614 -37.48 -0.24 -3.89
N ALA A 615 -37.53 1.00 -4.38
CA ALA A 615 -38.76 1.80 -4.36
C ALA A 615 -39.86 1.15 -5.24
N ASP A 616 -39.51 0.64 -6.41
CA ASP A 616 -40.44 -0.06 -7.30
C ASP A 616 -40.93 -1.40 -6.69
N LYS A 617 -40.04 -2.14 -6.01
CA LYS A 617 -40.43 -3.35 -5.25
C LYS A 617 -41.35 -3.03 -4.08
N ALA A 618 -41.05 -1.96 -3.33
CA ALA A 618 -41.89 -1.52 -2.23
C ALA A 618 -43.26 -1.05 -2.71
N LYS A 619 -43.30 -0.32 -3.84
CA LYS A 619 -44.54 0.14 -4.48
C LYS A 619 -45.38 -1.03 -4.97
N ASN A 620 -44.76 -1.99 -5.67
CA ASN A 620 -45.51 -3.18 -6.14
C ASN A 620 -46.04 -4.04 -5.00
N LYS A 621 -45.29 -4.14 -3.88
CA LYS A 621 -45.73 -4.86 -2.69
C LYS A 621 -46.89 -4.14 -2.00
N LEU A 622 -46.86 -2.81 -1.93
CA LEU A 622 -47.95 -1.98 -1.43
C LEU A 622 -49.18 -2.07 -2.31
N GLU A 623 -49.03 -2.09 -3.63
CA GLU A 623 -50.13 -2.27 -4.59
C GLU A 623 -50.75 -3.68 -4.52
N GLU A 624 -49.92 -4.72 -4.32
CA GLU A 624 -50.45 -6.08 -4.11
C GLU A 624 -51.18 -6.23 -2.75
N GLU A 625 -50.64 -5.62 -1.69
CA GLU A 625 -51.31 -5.61 -0.40
C GLU A 625 -52.61 -4.80 -0.42
N ALA A 626 -52.62 -3.66 -1.12
CA ALA A 626 -53.82 -2.85 -1.36
C ALA A 626 -54.86 -3.62 -2.20
N LYS A 627 -54.46 -4.33 -3.25
CA LYS A 627 -55.35 -5.20 -4.03
C LYS A 627 -55.88 -6.38 -3.21
N LYS A 628 -55.06 -6.98 -2.35
CA LYS A 628 -55.53 -8.04 -1.44
C LYS A 628 -56.53 -7.52 -0.41
N LYS A 629 -56.30 -6.33 0.16
CA LYS A 629 -57.24 -5.69 1.09
C LYS A 629 -58.56 -5.27 0.43
N LEU A 630 -58.48 -4.73 -0.81
CA LEU A 630 -59.67 -4.39 -1.60
C LEU A 630 -60.51 -5.65 -1.99
N LYS A 631 -59.84 -6.78 -2.33
CA LYS A 631 -60.51 -8.02 -2.68
C LYS A 631 -61.17 -8.70 -1.45
N GLY A 632 -60.70 -8.39 -0.21
CA GLY A 632 -61.29 -8.86 1.03
C GLY A 632 -62.46 -8.00 1.54
N MET A 633 -62.65 -6.80 0.98
CA MET A 633 -63.74 -5.89 1.39
C MET A 633 -64.99 -5.91 0.47
N PHE A 634 -64.87 -6.52 -0.73
CA PHE A 634 -65.97 -6.58 -1.73
C PHE A 634 -66.24 -8.00 -2.25
N GLY A 635 -65.98 -9.00 -1.43
CA GLY A 635 -66.32 -10.39 -1.73
C GLY A 635 -67.50 -10.86 -0.87
N ASN A 636 -68.65 -10.59 -1.34
CA ASN A 636 -69.84 -11.42 -1.20
C ASN A 636 -70.57 -11.41 -2.51
#